data_4608d50a03da253315de1bfe675cbfa8
#
_entry.id   4608d50a03da253315de1bfe675cbfa8
#
_cell.length_a   1.000
_cell.length_b   1.000
_cell.length_c   1.000
_cell.angle_alpha   90.00
_cell.angle_beta   90.00
_cell.angle_gamma   90.00
#
_symmetry.space_group_name_H-M   'P 1'
#
loop_
_entity.id
_entity.type
_entity.pdbx_description
1 polymer ?
#
loop_
_entity_poly.entity_id
_entity_poly.type
_entity_poly.pdbx_seq_one_letter_code
_entity_poly.pdbx_strand_id
1 'polypeptide(L)'
;MILVVAAIATATCVVLAGVPEGSWAAIGLMAVLGAVAFPIYSLTIAYTADWLPTEKLTAGSAVLVRVNGVGALVGPLVATVVIGITSPVAYFWTMAATFSAIVAYLAYRIVVADAPETQRAFVAFPARASATAVALMRGQRKRLED
;
A
#
# COMPACT_ATOMS: atom_id res chain seq x y z
N MET A 1 9.33 4.01 2.37
CA MET A 1 8.02 4.71 2.45
C MET A 1 6.90 3.83 2.99
N ILE A 2 6.61 2.67 2.40
CA ILE A 2 5.54 1.75 2.85
C ILE A 2 5.69 1.37 4.33
N LEU A 3 6.91 1.09 4.79
CA LEU A 3 7.19 0.75 6.19
C LEU A 3 6.77 1.87 7.17
N VAL A 4 7.08 3.13 6.84
CA VAL A 4 6.70 4.28 7.68
C VAL A 4 5.19 4.41 7.76
N VAL A 5 4.51 4.29 6.63
CA VAL A 5 3.04 4.37 6.55
C VAL A 5 2.38 3.24 7.36
N ALA A 6 2.88 2.01 7.23
CA ALA A 6 2.40 0.86 8.00
C ALA A 6 2.67 1.00 9.50
N ALA A 7 3.83 1.56 9.90
CA ALA A 7 4.15 1.82 11.30
C ALA A 7 3.22 2.88 11.91
N ILE A 8 2.91 3.96 11.18
CA ILE A 8 1.94 4.97 11.62
C ILE A 8 0.55 4.36 11.76
N ALA A 9 0.13 3.52 10.80
CA ALA A 9 -1.15 2.82 10.88
C ALA A 9 -1.23 1.91 12.11
N THR A 10 -0.15 1.17 12.40
CA THR A 10 -0.04 0.33 13.62
C THR A 10 -0.19 1.17 14.88
N ALA A 11 0.58 2.26 15.00
CA ALA A 11 0.53 3.14 16.16
C ALA A 11 -0.88 3.75 16.34
N THR A 12 -1.51 4.17 15.25
CA THR A 12 -2.87 4.72 15.28
C THR A 12 -3.89 3.69 15.77
N CYS A 13 -3.79 2.43 15.34
CA CYS A 13 -4.66 1.35 15.79
C CYS A 13 -4.47 1.05 17.29
N VAL A 14 -3.23 1.04 17.78
CA VAL A 14 -2.94 0.82 19.20
C VAL A 14 -3.52 1.95 20.06
N VAL A 15 -3.37 3.20 19.62
CA VAL A 15 -3.95 4.35 20.32
C VAL A 15 -5.47 4.28 20.31
N LEU A 16 -6.09 3.93 19.17
CA LEU A 16 -7.55 3.77 19.04
C LEU A 16 -8.09 2.71 19.99
N ALA A 17 -7.36 1.62 20.23
CA ALA A 17 -7.76 0.58 21.19
C ALA A 17 -7.82 1.09 22.65
N GLY A 18 -7.14 2.19 22.98
CA GLY A 18 -7.15 2.80 24.32
C GLY A 18 -8.04 4.03 24.47
N VAL A 19 -8.64 4.53 23.38
CA VAL A 19 -9.46 5.75 23.40
C VAL A 19 -10.94 5.37 23.63
N PRO A 20 -11.68 6.10 24.49
CA PRO A 20 -13.11 5.84 24.73
C PRO A 20 -13.93 5.93 23.44
N GLU A 21 -14.84 4.96 23.28
CA GLU A 21 -15.77 4.91 22.14
C GLU A 21 -16.63 6.19 22.08
N GLY A 22 -16.87 6.69 20.87
CA GLY A 22 -17.71 7.87 20.66
C GLY A 22 -17.03 9.21 20.98
N SER A 23 -15.74 9.22 21.36
CA SER A 23 -15.01 10.47 21.58
C SER A 23 -14.60 11.15 20.27
N TRP A 24 -14.51 12.49 20.26
CA TRP A 24 -13.99 13.25 19.11
C TRP A 24 -12.55 12.83 18.74
N ALA A 25 -11.77 12.39 19.73
CA ALA A 25 -10.44 11.86 19.53
C ALA A 25 -10.46 10.57 18.70
N ALA A 26 -11.40 9.65 18.96
CA ALA A 26 -11.56 8.44 18.18
C ALA A 26 -11.91 8.75 16.71
N ILE A 27 -12.80 9.72 16.46
CA ILE A 27 -13.15 10.15 15.10
C ILE A 27 -11.92 10.72 14.38
N GLY A 28 -11.15 11.58 15.04
CA GLY A 28 -9.93 12.13 14.48
C GLY A 28 -8.88 11.06 14.15
N LEU A 29 -8.68 10.09 15.05
CA LEU A 29 -7.76 8.97 14.82
C LEU A 29 -8.23 8.04 13.69
N MET A 30 -9.53 7.80 13.56
CA MET A 30 -10.08 7.05 12.42
C MET A 30 -9.83 7.77 11.09
N ALA A 31 -9.97 9.10 11.06
CA ALA A 31 -9.64 9.90 9.88
C ALA A 31 -8.14 9.78 9.52
N VAL A 32 -7.26 9.84 10.52
CA VAL A 32 -5.81 9.62 10.33
C VAL A 32 -5.54 8.21 9.81
N LEU A 33 -6.15 7.19 10.41
CA LEU A 33 -5.99 5.81 9.97
C LEU A 33 -6.42 5.65 8.50
N GLY A 34 -7.55 6.21 8.11
CA GLY A 34 -8.01 6.21 6.72
C GLY A 34 -7.03 6.91 5.79
N ALA A 35 -6.58 8.13 6.15
CA ALA A 35 -5.62 8.90 5.35
C ALA A 35 -4.29 8.17 5.16
N VAL A 36 -3.87 7.36 6.12
CA VAL A 36 -2.62 6.58 6.07
C VAL A 36 -2.81 5.25 5.36
N ALA A 37 -3.96 4.57 5.56
CA ALA A 37 -4.22 3.25 4.97
C ALA A 37 -4.48 3.31 3.46
N PHE A 38 -5.19 4.31 2.96
CA PHE A 38 -5.52 4.46 1.54
C PHE A 38 -4.29 4.49 0.61
N PRO A 39 -3.23 5.26 0.89
CA PRO A 39 -2.05 5.30 0.03
C PRO A 39 -1.27 3.98 -0.04
N ILE A 40 -1.43 3.06 0.92
CA ILE A 40 -0.69 1.78 0.95
C ILE A 40 -0.90 1.00 -0.36
N TYR A 41 -2.13 0.96 -0.87
CA TYR A 41 -2.43 0.26 -2.12
C TYR A 41 -1.69 0.87 -3.31
N SER A 42 -1.72 2.20 -3.46
CA SER A 42 -1.00 2.90 -4.54
C SER A 42 0.52 2.74 -4.44
N LEU A 43 1.06 2.79 -3.22
CA LEU A 43 2.48 2.55 -2.95
C LEU A 43 2.88 1.11 -3.28
N THR A 44 2.00 0.13 -3.00
CA THR A 44 2.26 -1.29 -3.32
C THR A 44 2.27 -1.51 -4.83
N ILE A 45 1.36 -0.87 -5.57
CA ILE A 45 1.36 -0.94 -7.04
C ILE A 45 2.66 -0.34 -7.60
N ALA A 46 3.03 0.86 -7.14
CA ALA A 46 4.25 1.52 -7.59
C ALA A 46 5.50 0.66 -7.29
N TYR A 47 5.60 0.14 -6.08
CA TYR A 47 6.68 -0.75 -5.68
C TYR A 47 6.75 -2.02 -6.56
N THR A 48 5.60 -2.63 -6.85
CA THR A 48 5.54 -3.83 -7.71
C THR A 48 5.96 -3.50 -9.14
N ALA A 49 5.59 -2.32 -9.64
CA ALA A 49 5.98 -1.87 -10.98
C ALA A 49 7.50 -1.67 -11.12
N ASP A 50 8.20 -1.28 -10.06
CA ASP A 50 9.66 -1.12 -10.06
C ASP A 50 10.40 -2.46 -10.15
N TRP A 51 9.77 -3.56 -9.67
CA TRP A 51 10.37 -4.89 -9.65
C TRP A 51 10.01 -5.77 -10.85
N LEU A 52 8.97 -5.40 -11.62
CA LEU A 52 8.49 -6.21 -12.74
C LEU A 52 9.00 -5.70 -14.09
N PRO A 53 9.42 -6.60 -15.00
CA PRO A 53 9.62 -6.26 -16.40
C PRO A 53 8.35 -5.69 -17.04
N THR A 54 8.52 -4.80 -18.01
CA THR A 54 7.38 -4.08 -18.64
C THR A 54 6.33 -5.03 -19.21
N GLU A 55 6.75 -6.18 -19.76
CA GLU A 55 5.89 -7.19 -20.35
C GLU A 55 4.98 -7.88 -19.31
N LYS A 56 5.41 -7.90 -18.04
CA LYS A 56 4.69 -8.54 -16.93
C LYS A 56 3.88 -7.57 -16.07
N LEU A 57 3.94 -6.26 -16.33
CA LEU A 57 3.24 -5.25 -15.52
C LEU A 57 1.72 -5.46 -15.52
N THR A 58 1.13 -5.77 -16.68
CA THR A 58 -0.33 -6.01 -16.78
C THR A 58 -0.74 -7.26 -15.99
N ALA A 59 0.02 -8.33 -16.07
CA ALA A 59 -0.27 -9.55 -15.31
C ALA A 59 -0.06 -9.31 -13.80
N GLY A 60 0.99 -8.59 -13.41
CA GLY A 60 1.26 -8.25 -12.02
C GLY A 60 0.17 -7.39 -11.39
N SER A 61 -0.29 -6.36 -12.10
CA SER A 61 -1.40 -5.52 -11.62
C SER A 61 -2.71 -6.29 -11.51
N ALA A 62 -3.01 -7.22 -12.42
CA ALA A 62 -4.18 -8.08 -12.34
C ALA A 62 -4.16 -8.98 -11.09
N VAL A 63 -2.99 -9.51 -10.72
CA VAL A 63 -2.81 -10.29 -9.49
C VAL A 63 -3.05 -9.41 -8.25
N LEU A 64 -2.49 -8.21 -8.22
CA LEU A 64 -2.68 -7.27 -7.10
C LEU A 64 -4.16 -6.92 -6.90
N VAL A 65 -4.89 -6.65 -7.99
CA VAL A 65 -6.33 -6.37 -7.93
C VAL A 65 -7.10 -7.57 -7.38
N ARG A 66 -6.77 -8.79 -7.80
CA ARG A 66 -7.40 -10.01 -7.27
C ARG A 66 -7.13 -10.21 -5.79
N VAL A 67 -5.89 -10.08 -5.35
CA VAL A 67 -5.51 -10.19 -3.94
C VAL A 67 -6.23 -9.13 -3.11
N ASN A 68 -6.27 -7.89 -3.58
CA ASN A 68 -7.00 -6.81 -2.93
C ASN A 68 -8.51 -7.10 -2.86
N GLY A 69 -9.10 -7.64 -3.92
CA GLY A 69 -10.52 -8.04 -3.95
C GLY A 69 -10.84 -9.14 -2.93
N VAL A 70 -9.97 -10.16 -2.82
CA VAL A 70 -10.11 -11.20 -1.78
C VAL A 70 -9.99 -10.59 -0.38
N GLY A 71 -9.02 -9.70 -0.16
CA GLY A 71 -8.88 -9.00 1.12
C GLY A 71 -10.11 -8.14 1.48
N ALA A 72 -10.67 -7.44 0.50
CA ALA A 72 -11.89 -6.64 0.68
C ALA A 72 -13.14 -7.48 1.01
N LEU A 73 -13.19 -8.72 0.53
CA LEU A 73 -14.27 -9.65 0.85
C LEU A 73 -14.07 -10.30 2.23
N VAL A 74 -12.88 -10.79 2.50
CA VAL A 74 -12.57 -11.54 3.74
C VAL A 74 -12.45 -10.60 4.95
N GLY A 75 -11.91 -9.38 4.75
CA GLY A 75 -11.67 -8.42 5.82
C GLY A 75 -12.91 -8.12 6.67
N PRO A 76 -14.03 -7.68 6.07
CA PRO A 76 -15.26 -7.40 6.82
C PRO A 76 -15.85 -8.63 7.52
N LEU A 77 -15.71 -9.84 6.94
CA LEU A 77 -16.18 -11.08 7.57
C LEU A 77 -15.36 -11.37 8.82
N VAL A 78 -14.04 -11.30 8.74
CA VAL A 78 -13.16 -11.49 9.91
C VAL A 78 -13.45 -10.43 10.97
N ALA A 79 -13.60 -9.16 10.58
CA ALA A 79 -13.94 -8.07 11.49
C ALA A 79 -15.26 -8.34 12.23
N THR A 80 -16.30 -8.76 11.51
CA THR A 80 -17.61 -9.07 12.11
C THR A 80 -17.52 -10.20 13.12
N VAL A 81 -16.78 -11.26 12.78
CA VAL A 81 -16.58 -12.40 13.71
C VAL A 81 -15.81 -11.96 14.94
N VAL A 82 -14.71 -11.23 14.78
CA VAL A 82 -13.88 -10.76 15.90
C VAL A 82 -14.70 -9.88 16.84
N ILE A 83 -15.45 -8.92 16.31
CA ILE A 83 -16.31 -8.04 17.12
C ILE A 83 -17.40 -8.84 17.82
N GLY A 84 -18.02 -9.79 17.12
CA GLY A 84 -19.13 -10.59 17.65
C GLY A 84 -18.74 -11.53 18.79
N ILE A 85 -17.52 -12.06 18.81
CA ILE A 85 -17.07 -13.01 19.84
C ILE A 85 -16.23 -12.37 20.94
N THR A 86 -15.78 -11.12 20.76
CA THR A 86 -14.91 -10.43 21.74
C THR A 86 -15.47 -9.06 22.11
N SER A 87 -14.99 -8.01 21.47
CA SER A 87 -15.42 -6.63 21.69
C SER A 87 -15.05 -5.73 20.49
N PRO A 88 -15.68 -4.55 20.34
CA PRO A 88 -15.28 -3.58 19.32
C PRO A 88 -13.80 -3.17 19.41
N VAL A 89 -13.24 -3.11 20.62
CA VAL A 89 -11.83 -2.78 20.85
C VAL A 89 -10.89 -3.85 20.29
N ALA A 90 -11.28 -5.12 20.35
CA ALA A 90 -10.47 -6.23 19.81
C ALA A 90 -10.27 -6.13 18.29
N TYR A 91 -11.16 -5.46 17.57
CA TYR A 91 -10.99 -5.16 16.16
C TYR A 91 -9.74 -4.30 15.90
N PHE A 92 -9.52 -3.26 16.71
CA PHE A 92 -8.34 -2.40 16.57
C PHE A 92 -7.05 -3.16 16.91
N TRP A 93 -7.08 -4.07 17.88
CA TRP A 93 -5.94 -4.96 18.18
C TRP A 93 -5.64 -5.91 17.03
N THR A 94 -6.66 -6.46 16.38
CA THR A 94 -6.49 -7.31 15.19
C THR A 94 -5.87 -6.53 14.03
N MET A 95 -6.33 -5.30 13.79
CA MET A 95 -5.74 -4.42 12.79
C MET A 95 -4.29 -4.07 13.13
N ALA A 96 -4.02 -3.72 14.39
CA ALA A 96 -2.66 -3.44 14.86
C ALA A 96 -1.72 -4.62 14.65
N ALA A 97 -2.16 -5.84 14.97
CA ALA A 97 -1.39 -7.06 14.74
C ALA A 97 -1.11 -7.29 13.24
N THR A 98 -2.11 -7.07 12.39
CA THR A 98 -1.96 -7.21 10.93
C THR A 98 -0.94 -6.19 10.37
N PHE A 99 -1.06 -4.92 10.73
CA PHE A 99 -0.09 -3.90 10.30
C PHE A 99 1.30 -4.15 10.89
N SER A 100 1.40 -4.63 12.14
CA SER A 100 2.68 -5.02 12.74
C SER A 100 3.35 -6.16 11.99
N ALA A 101 2.58 -7.16 11.56
CA ALA A 101 3.11 -8.25 10.73
C ALA A 101 3.64 -7.74 9.39
N ILE A 102 2.95 -6.77 8.76
CA ILE A 102 3.43 -6.11 7.54
C ILE A 102 4.73 -5.35 7.81
N VAL A 103 4.81 -4.57 8.89
CA VAL A 103 6.02 -3.84 9.28
C VAL A 103 7.18 -4.79 9.50
N ALA A 104 6.97 -5.89 10.26
CA ALA A 104 7.99 -6.90 10.53
C ALA A 104 8.48 -7.57 9.24
N TYR A 105 7.55 -7.94 8.34
CA TYR A 105 7.91 -8.52 7.05
C TYR A 105 8.72 -7.54 6.18
N LEU A 106 8.32 -6.28 6.11
CA LEU A 106 9.03 -5.26 5.33
C LEU A 106 10.40 -4.97 5.92
N ALA A 107 10.52 -4.88 7.25
CA ALA A 107 11.80 -4.71 7.92
C ALA A 107 12.74 -5.89 7.64
N TYR A 108 12.23 -7.13 7.76
CA TYR A 108 12.98 -8.32 7.40
C TYR A 108 13.46 -8.27 5.95
N ARG A 109 12.58 -7.89 5.02
CA ARG A 109 12.91 -7.82 3.59
C ARG A 109 13.97 -6.75 3.27
N ILE A 110 13.93 -5.60 3.95
CA ILE A 110 14.94 -4.54 3.78
C ILE A 110 16.34 -5.03 4.19
N VAL A 111 16.40 -5.90 5.21
CA VAL A 111 17.68 -6.44 5.70
C VAL A 111 18.22 -7.57 4.82
N VAL A 112 17.32 -8.38 4.23
CA VAL A 112 17.70 -9.63 3.54
C VAL A 112 17.70 -9.52 2.02
N ALA A 113 16.88 -8.63 1.44
CA ALA A 113 16.77 -8.48 -0.01
C ALA A 113 17.69 -7.38 -0.53
N ASP A 114 18.50 -7.72 -1.54
CA ASP A 114 19.27 -6.73 -2.29
C ASP A 114 18.34 -5.73 -2.99
N ALA A 115 18.83 -4.49 -3.13
CA ALA A 115 18.09 -3.46 -3.86
C ALA A 115 17.91 -3.87 -5.34
N PRO A 116 16.79 -3.51 -5.98
CA PRO A 116 16.60 -3.80 -7.40
C PRO A 116 17.71 -3.14 -8.23
N GLU A 117 18.33 -3.90 -9.11
CA GLU A 117 19.46 -3.45 -9.94
C GLU A 117 19.13 -2.27 -10.88
N THR A 118 17.85 -2.06 -11.16
CA THR A 118 17.39 -0.99 -12.07
C THR A 118 16.28 -0.16 -11.44
N GLN A 119 16.66 0.87 -10.70
CA GLN A 119 15.74 1.96 -10.41
C GLN A 119 15.56 2.78 -11.68
N ARG A 120 14.41 2.64 -12.34
CA ARG A 120 14.07 3.52 -13.46
C ARG A 120 13.91 4.94 -12.94
N ALA A 121 14.65 5.88 -13.55
CA ALA A 121 14.48 7.29 -13.24
C ALA A 121 13.01 7.70 -13.43
N PHE A 122 12.44 8.37 -12.43
CA PHE A 122 11.08 8.88 -12.50
C PHE A 122 11.00 9.91 -13.63
N VAL A 123 10.29 9.57 -14.71
CA VAL A 123 9.98 10.49 -15.80
C VAL A 123 8.58 11.04 -15.55
N ALA A 124 8.49 12.29 -15.09
CA ALA A 124 7.22 12.99 -14.96
C ALA A 124 6.64 13.24 -16.36
N PHE A 125 5.57 12.52 -16.70
CA PHE A 125 4.81 12.84 -17.90
C PHE A 125 3.84 13.98 -17.57
N PRO A 126 3.85 15.07 -18.38
CA PRO A 126 2.84 16.11 -18.20
C PRO A 126 1.44 15.51 -18.43
N ALA A 127 0.49 15.84 -17.56
CA ALA A 127 -0.87 15.29 -17.57
C ALA A 127 -1.63 15.49 -18.92
N ARG A 128 -1.10 16.31 -19.80
CA ARG A 128 -1.63 16.62 -21.15
C ARG A 128 -0.77 16.10 -22.29
N ALA A 129 0.22 15.23 -22.04
CA ALA A 129 1.00 14.66 -23.13
C ALA A 129 0.10 13.77 -24.01
N SER A 130 -0.09 14.14 -25.26
CA SER A 130 -0.79 13.29 -26.22
C SER A 130 -0.01 12.00 -26.47
N ALA A 131 -0.71 10.91 -26.82
CA ALA A 131 -0.05 9.64 -27.16
C ALA A 131 1.03 9.80 -28.25
N THR A 132 0.83 10.74 -29.16
CA THR A 132 1.77 11.11 -30.22
C THR A 132 3.05 11.73 -29.67
N ALA A 133 2.97 12.65 -28.68
CA ALA A 133 4.14 13.24 -28.04
C ALA A 133 4.97 12.21 -27.30
N VAL A 134 4.32 11.24 -26.61
CA VAL A 134 5.00 10.13 -25.95
C VAL A 134 5.71 9.22 -26.95
N ALA A 135 5.10 8.94 -28.10
CA ALA A 135 5.70 8.13 -29.15
C ALA A 135 6.95 8.81 -29.76
N LEU A 136 6.89 10.13 -29.99
CA LEU A 136 8.02 10.90 -30.49
C LEU A 136 9.19 10.93 -29.51
N MET A 137 8.94 11.10 -28.22
CA MET A 137 9.98 11.06 -27.17
C MET A 137 10.67 9.69 -27.10
N ARG A 138 9.92 8.60 -27.25
CA ARG A 138 10.47 7.24 -27.32
C ARG A 138 11.35 7.03 -28.54
N GLY A 139 10.96 7.56 -29.70
CA GLY A 139 11.73 7.48 -30.93
C GLY A 139 13.06 8.25 -30.88
N GLN A 140 13.08 9.42 -30.25
CA GLN A 140 14.31 10.19 -30.06
C GLN A 140 15.29 9.51 -29.10
N ARG A 141 14.80 8.91 -28.00
CA ARG A 141 15.65 8.21 -27.05
C ARG A 141 16.37 7.02 -27.67
N LYS A 142 15.69 6.26 -28.52
CA LYS A 142 16.28 5.13 -29.24
C LYS A 142 17.40 5.54 -30.17
N ARG A 143 17.31 6.72 -30.81
CA ARG A 143 18.35 7.28 -31.71
C ARG A 143 19.59 7.81 -30.96
N LEU A 144 19.50 8.04 -29.66
CA LEU A 144 20.64 8.49 -28.84
C LEU A 144 21.37 7.30 -28.18
N GLU A 145 20.76 6.11 -28.18
CA GLU A 145 21.33 4.88 -27.66
C GLU A 145 22.03 4.03 -28.77
N ASP A 146 21.72 4.30 -30.06
CA ASP A 146 22.40 3.74 -31.24
C ASP A 146 23.57 4.67 -31.70
#